data_7e068cb60574b55d6b65d3d730703e08
#
_entry.id   7e068cb60574b55d6b65d3d730703e08
#
_cell.length_a   1.000
_cell.length_b   1.000
_cell.length_c   1.000
_cell.angle_alpha   90.00
_cell.angle_beta   90.00
_cell.angle_gamma   90.00
#
_symmetry.space_group_name_H-M   'P 1'
#
loop_
_entity.id
_entity.type
_entity.pdbx_description
1 polymer ?
#
loop_
_entity_poly.entity_id
_entity_poly.type
_entity_poly.pdbx_seq_one_letter_code
_entity_poly.pdbx_strand_id
1 'polypeptide(L)'
;MPEIVLAPAKLTVSLRITGVRPDGYHLIDAEMVSIDLCDELVFSEGDGLEVVGATGLPVPADDDNLVRRALRLAGRRAHVVLRKQIPAGAGLGGGSTDAAAALRWAGFDDVAAAAALGADVPFCLRGGRARVTGIGEELAPLPHVDRTFTLLTPPIGCSTPEVYRAWDALGAPSAAGPNDLEPAALQVAPALAAWRDRLGEASGQVPVLAGSGSTWFVEGAFPDAGVVVRTVPEAP
;
A
#
# COMPACT_ATOMS: atom_id res chain seq x y z
N MET A 1 -7.09 10.12 -27.68
CA MET A 1 -7.93 10.62 -26.53
C MET A 1 -7.22 10.25 -25.25
N PRO A 2 -7.35 11.01 -24.17
CA PRO A 2 -6.80 10.61 -22.89
C PRO A 2 -7.42 9.27 -22.42
N GLU A 3 -6.57 8.42 -21.83
CA GLU A 3 -6.99 7.14 -21.27
C GLU A 3 -6.93 7.23 -19.74
N ILE A 4 -7.97 6.75 -19.06
CA ILE A 4 -8.06 6.78 -17.61
C ILE A 4 -7.85 5.37 -17.06
N VAL A 5 -6.93 5.23 -16.11
CA VAL A 5 -6.64 3.99 -15.40
C VAL A 5 -6.77 4.22 -13.91
N LEU A 6 -7.57 3.39 -13.25
CA LEU A 6 -7.69 3.40 -11.80
C LEU A 6 -6.56 2.59 -11.16
N ALA A 7 -6.08 3.08 -10.02
CA ALA A 7 -5.04 2.47 -9.23
C ALA A 7 -5.58 2.14 -7.83
N PRO A 8 -6.20 0.95 -7.63
CA PRO A 8 -6.77 0.54 -6.35
C PRO A 8 -5.70 0.39 -5.27
N ALA A 9 -5.93 0.91 -4.09
CA ALA A 9 -5.05 0.75 -2.94
C ALA A 9 -4.92 -0.73 -2.55
N LYS A 10 -3.79 -1.08 -1.92
CA LYS A 10 -3.66 -2.36 -1.21
C LYS A 10 -3.92 -2.16 0.28
N LEU A 11 -4.50 -3.16 0.92
CA LEU A 11 -4.61 -3.26 2.36
C LEU A 11 -3.91 -4.55 2.82
N THR A 12 -2.93 -4.42 3.71
CA THR A 12 -2.28 -5.57 4.36
C THR A 12 -3.11 -5.98 5.56
N VAL A 13 -3.84 -7.08 5.43
CA VAL A 13 -4.80 -7.56 6.44
C VAL A 13 -4.09 -8.26 7.60
N SER A 14 -2.99 -8.95 7.29
CA SER A 14 -2.09 -9.54 8.27
C SER A 14 -0.65 -9.46 7.79
N LEU A 15 0.31 -9.37 8.71
CA LEU A 15 1.74 -9.35 8.40
C LEU A 15 2.51 -10.03 9.53
N ARG A 16 3.21 -11.11 9.20
CA ARG A 16 4.19 -11.77 10.07
C ARG A 16 5.58 -11.62 9.49
N ILE A 17 6.57 -11.39 10.32
CA ILE A 17 7.97 -11.41 9.92
C ILE A 17 8.50 -12.80 10.22
N THR A 18 8.92 -13.53 9.18
CA THR A 18 9.32 -14.94 9.27
C THR A 18 10.83 -15.12 9.32
N GLY A 19 11.60 -14.05 9.08
CA GLY A 19 13.05 -14.07 9.13
C GLY A 19 13.67 -12.81 8.57
N VAL A 20 15.00 -12.75 8.63
CA VAL A 20 15.79 -11.67 8.04
C VAL A 20 16.87 -12.28 7.14
N ARG A 21 16.99 -11.78 5.91
CA ARG A 21 18.00 -12.22 4.94
C ARG A 21 19.39 -11.66 5.29
N PRO A 22 20.47 -12.30 4.81
CA PRO A 22 21.83 -11.78 5.05
C PRO A 22 22.08 -10.36 4.52
N ASP A 23 21.30 -9.90 3.52
CA ASP A 23 21.35 -8.55 2.97
C ASP A 23 20.50 -7.53 3.76
N GLY A 24 19.89 -7.95 4.89
CA GLY A 24 19.11 -7.11 5.78
C GLY A 24 17.62 -6.98 5.43
N TYR A 25 17.15 -7.59 4.34
CA TYR A 25 15.73 -7.60 4.03
C TYR A 25 14.95 -8.57 4.92
N HIS A 26 13.79 -8.14 5.39
CA HIS A 26 12.88 -8.96 6.20
C HIS A 26 12.01 -9.84 5.32
N LEU A 27 11.95 -11.12 5.66
CA LEU A 27 11.01 -12.06 5.04
C LEU A 27 9.67 -11.93 5.72
N ILE A 28 8.61 -11.85 4.94
CA ILE A 28 7.24 -11.70 5.44
C ILE A 28 6.35 -12.86 5.03
N ASP A 29 5.28 -13.02 5.76
CA ASP A 29 4.09 -13.80 5.42
C ASP A 29 2.88 -12.92 5.69
N ALA A 30 2.25 -12.44 4.64
CA ALA A 30 1.20 -11.44 4.73
C ALA A 30 -0.01 -11.82 3.88
N GLU A 31 -1.20 -11.42 4.29
CA GLU A 31 -2.38 -11.39 3.44
C GLU A 31 -2.62 -9.95 2.97
N MET A 32 -2.71 -9.78 1.65
CA MET A 32 -3.02 -8.49 1.04
C MET A 32 -4.29 -8.58 0.21
N VAL A 33 -5.07 -7.49 0.22
CA VAL A 33 -6.27 -7.31 -0.60
C VAL A 33 -6.24 -5.96 -1.32
N SER A 34 -6.77 -5.90 -2.54
CA SER A 34 -7.08 -4.63 -3.21
C SER A 34 -8.41 -4.09 -2.69
N ILE A 35 -8.50 -2.76 -2.55
CA ILE A 35 -9.70 -2.07 -2.07
C ILE A 35 -10.10 -0.95 -3.03
N ASP A 36 -11.37 -0.53 -2.97
CA ASP A 36 -12.00 0.45 -3.88
C ASP A 36 -11.60 1.93 -3.62
N LEU A 37 -10.69 2.19 -2.69
CA LEU A 37 -10.00 3.48 -2.60
C LEU A 37 -8.95 3.54 -3.70
N CYS A 38 -9.12 4.44 -4.69
CA CYS A 38 -8.28 4.46 -5.88
C CYS A 38 -7.67 5.83 -6.13
N ASP A 39 -6.42 5.85 -6.60
CA ASP A 39 -5.89 6.97 -7.37
C ASP A 39 -6.34 6.85 -8.85
N GLU A 40 -6.31 7.95 -9.58
CA GLU A 40 -6.65 8.00 -10.99
C GLU A 40 -5.47 8.52 -11.80
N LEU A 41 -5.07 7.78 -12.82
CA LEU A 41 -4.04 8.18 -13.76
C LEU A 41 -4.68 8.47 -15.12
N VAL A 42 -4.46 9.70 -15.63
CA VAL A 42 -4.93 10.12 -16.95
C VAL A 42 -3.72 10.19 -17.88
N PHE A 43 -3.66 9.27 -18.84
CA PHE A 43 -2.57 9.18 -19.83
C PHE A 43 -2.93 9.93 -21.09
N SER A 44 -1.96 10.69 -21.63
CA SER A 44 -2.06 11.37 -22.92
C SER A 44 -0.71 11.38 -23.65
N GLU A 45 -0.72 11.81 -24.91
CA GLU A 45 0.53 11.99 -25.67
C GLU A 45 1.45 13.01 -25.00
N GLY A 46 2.77 12.75 -25.06
CA GLY A 46 3.79 13.62 -24.48
C GLY A 46 4.72 12.87 -23.53
N ASP A 47 5.41 13.65 -22.69
CA ASP A 47 6.31 13.15 -21.64
C ASP A 47 6.21 14.10 -20.44
N GLY A 48 5.81 13.61 -19.28
CA GLY A 48 5.68 14.41 -18.09
C GLY A 48 4.79 13.75 -17.03
N LEU A 49 4.85 14.31 -15.81
CA LEU A 49 3.99 13.90 -14.69
C LEU A 49 3.51 15.15 -13.96
N GLU A 50 2.21 15.26 -13.80
CA GLU A 50 1.55 16.21 -12.93
C GLU A 50 0.88 15.46 -11.78
N VAL A 51 1.10 15.89 -10.54
CA VAL A 51 0.49 15.29 -9.35
C VAL A 51 -0.51 16.27 -8.74
N VAL A 52 -1.75 15.82 -8.58
CA VAL A 52 -2.87 16.64 -8.09
C VAL A 52 -3.53 15.96 -6.89
N GLY A 53 -3.93 16.75 -5.90
CA GLY A 53 -4.72 16.26 -4.75
C GLY A 53 -3.93 15.44 -3.73
N ALA A 54 -2.59 15.43 -3.78
CA ALA A 54 -1.77 14.66 -2.85
C ALA A 54 -2.02 15.09 -1.40
N THR A 55 -2.22 14.09 -0.53
CA THR A 55 -2.35 14.24 0.93
C THR A 55 -1.33 13.34 1.62
N GLY A 56 -1.02 13.62 2.88
CA GLY A 56 0.03 12.91 3.62
C GLY A 56 1.42 13.46 3.31
N LEU A 57 2.38 12.57 2.99
CA LEU A 57 3.74 12.97 2.63
C LEU A 57 3.79 13.60 1.23
N PRO A 58 4.78 14.48 0.94
CA PRO A 58 4.98 15.01 -0.40
C PRO A 58 5.17 13.90 -1.44
N VAL A 59 4.52 14.05 -2.60
CA VAL A 59 4.68 13.13 -3.75
C VAL A 59 5.44 13.89 -4.84
N PRO A 60 6.71 13.53 -5.14
CA PRO A 60 7.49 14.19 -6.16
C PRO A 60 6.94 13.88 -7.56
N ALA A 61 7.10 14.81 -8.51
CA ALA A 61 6.73 14.62 -9.92
C ALA A 61 7.95 14.41 -10.83
N ASP A 62 9.13 14.30 -10.24
CA ASP A 62 10.41 14.10 -10.92
C ASP A 62 10.67 12.63 -11.31
N ASP A 63 11.89 12.34 -11.74
CA ASP A 63 12.30 11.04 -12.23
C ASP A 63 12.33 9.92 -11.18
N ASP A 64 12.28 10.26 -9.90
CA ASP A 64 12.22 9.29 -8.80
C ASP A 64 10.78 8.80 -8.55
N ASN A 65 9.77 9.48 -9.10
CA ASN A 65 8.39 9.03 -8.99
C ASN A 65 8.20 7.65 -9.65
N LEU A 66 7.53 6.74 -8.94
CA LEU A 66 7.35 5.36 -9.38
C LEU A 66 6.57 5.23 -10.69
N VAL A 67 5.65 6.16 -11.02
CA VAL A 67 4.95 6.21 -12.33
C VAL A 67 5.95 6.43 -13.46
N ARG A 68 6.88 7.41 -13.31
CA ARG A 68 7.90 7.66 -14.32
C ARG A 68 8.87 6.49 -14.44
N ARG A 69 9.24 5.87 -13.34
CA ARG A 69 10.09 4.67 -13.32
C ARG A 69 9.39 3.48 -13.98
N ALA A 70 8.09 3.30 -13.76
CA ALA A 70 7.27 2.26 -14.38
C ALA A 70 7.19 2.43 -15.90
N LEU A 71 6.93 3.65 -16.39
CA LEU A 71 6.93 3.95 -17.82
C LEU A 71 8.28 3.68 -18.45
N ARG A 72 9.40 4.04 -17.80
CA ARG A 72 10.75 3.72 -18.29
C ARG A 72 10.99 2.21 -18.34
N LEU A 73 10.60 1.46 -17.31
CA LEU A 73 10.72 0.01 -17.29
C LEU A 73 9.95 -0.64 -18.44
N ALA A 74 8.76 -0.15 -18.75
CA ALA A 74 7.95 -0.62 -19.86
C ALA A 74 8.38 -0.09 -21.26
N GLY A 75 9.43 0.75 -21.33
CA GLY A 75 9.87 1.36 -22.59
C GLY A 75 8.83 2.30 -23.20
N ARG A 76 7.96 2.90 -22.40
CA ARG A 76 6.86 3.77 -22.85
C ARG A 76 7.06 5.21 -22.37
N ARG A 77 6.45 6.14 -23.09
CA ARG A 77 6.35 7.55 -22.72
C ARG A 77 4.90 8.02 -22.78
N ALA A 78 4.51 8.84 -21.84
CA ALA A 78 3.22 9.51 -21.79
C ALA A 78 3.32 10.76 -20.92
N HIS A 79 2.45 11.72 -21.16
CA HIS A 79 2.13 12.74 -20.17
C HIS A 79 1.03 12.16 -19.26
N VAL A 80 1.28 12.15 -17.95
CA VAL A 80 0.39 11.57 -16.95
C VAL A 80 -0.07 12.64 -15.97
N VAL A 81 -1.38 12.77 -15.78
CA VAL A 81 -1.97 13.50 -14.64
C VAL A 81 -2.37 12.47 -13.59
N LEU A 82 -1.65 12.46 -12.47
CA LEU A 82 -1.88 11.58 -11.34
C LEU A 82 -2.75 12.30 -10.29
N ARG A 83 -4.01 11.88 -10.15
CA ARG A 83 -4.95 12.40 -9.17
C ARG A 83 -4.94 11.51 -7.93
N LYS A 84 -4.36 12.02 -6.84
CA LYS A 84 -4.18 11.27 -5.59
C LYS A 84 -5.42 11.35 -4.70
N GLN A 85 -5.88 10.20 -4.26
CA GLN A 85 -6.86 10.00 -3.20
C GLN A 85 -6.30 9.13 -2.06
N ILE A 86 -5.32 8.26 -2.39
CA ILE A 86 -4.62 7.43 -1.42
C ILE A 86 -3.56 8.29 -0.74
N PRO A 87 -3.63 8.52 0.60
CA PRO A 87 -2.64 9.34 1.29
C PRO A 87 -1.24 8.73 1.21
N ALA A 88 -0.25 9.55 0.87
CA ALA A 88 1.13 9.11 0.79
C ALA A 88 1.71 8.80 2.20
N GLY A 89 2.44 7.70 2.34
CA GLY A 89 2.99 7.26 3.62
C GLY A 89 1.98 6.64 4.58
N ALA A 90 0.80 6.27 4.09
CA ALA A 90 -0.30 5.70 4.88
C ALA A 90 -0.26 4.16 5.03
N GLY A 91 0.70 3.46 4.45
CA GLY A 91 0.74 1.98 4.46
C GLY A 91 -0.21 1.30 3.46
N LEU A 92 -0.87 2.10 2.60
CA LEU A 92 -1.87 1.63 1.62
C LEU A 92 -1.32 1.41 0.20
N GLY A 93 0.00 1.50 0.02
CA GLY A 93 0.68 1.20 -1.24
C GLY A 93 0.42 2.17 -2.39
N GLY A 94 0.01 3.44 -2.12
CA GLY A 94 -0.38 4.40 -3.16
C GLY A 94 0.64 4.55 -4.30
N GLY A 95 1.93 4.75 -3.99
CA GLY A 95 2.95 4.84 -5.05
C GLY A 95 3.15 3.54 -5.83
N SER A 96 3.03 2.38 -5.16
CA SER A 96 3.16 1.07 -5.80
C SER A 96 1.99 0.78 -6.73
N THR A 97 0.78 1.17 -6.34
CA THR A 97 -0.41 0.98 -7.17
C THR A 97 -0.44 1.95 -8.35
N ASP A 98 0.08 3.19 -8.18
CA ASP A 98 0.27 4.13 -9.29
C ASP A 98 1.24 3.57 -10.34
N ALA A 99 2.38 3.02 -9.90
CA ALA A 99 3.32 2.34 -10.76
C ALA A 99 2.69 1.15 -11.49
N ALA A 100 1.95 0.33 -10.77
CA ALA A 100 1.25 -0.83 -11.33
C ALA A 100 0.20 -0.41 -12.39
N ALA A 101 -0.53 0.67 -12.15
CA ALA A 101 -1.47 1.24 -13.13
C ALA A 101 -0.75 1.70 -14.40
N ALA A 102 0.43 2.33 -14.25
CA ALA A 102 1.24 2.73 -15.41
C ALA A 102 1.79 1.52 -16.19
N LEU A 103 2.20 0.44 -15.50
CA LEU A 103 2.61 -0.81 -16.13
C LEU A 103 1.45 -1.47 -16.88
N ARG A 104 0.26 -1.58 -16.29
CA ARG A 104 -0.94 -2.10 -16.99
C ARG A 104 -1.28 -1.29 -18.22
N TRP A 105 -1.31 0.05 -18.11
CA TRP A 105 -1.52 0.92 -19.29
C TRP A 105 -0.50 0.68 -20.39
N ALA A 106 0.74 0.43 -20.03
CA ALA A 106 1.82 0.13 -20.97
C ALA A 106 1.75 -1.28 -21.59
N GLY A 107 0.85 -2.16 -21.11
CA GLY A 107 0.77 -3.56 -21.51
C GLY A 107 1.95 -4.41 -20.97
N PHE A 108 2.51 -4.02 -19.81
CA PHE A 108 3.63 -4.70 -19.18
C PHE A 108 3.09 -5.65 -18.10
N ASP A 109 3.40 -6.95 -18.21
CA ASP A 109 2.88 -8.03 -17.36
C ASP A 109 3.96 -8.86 -16.64
N ASP A 110 5.25 -8.50 -16.79
CA ASP A 110 6.33 -9.17 -16.07
C ASP A 110 6.35 -8.76 -14.60
N VAL A 111 5.65 -9.56 -13.78
CA VAL A 111 5.52 -9.35 -12.33
C VAL A 111 6.88 -9.39 -11.62
N ALA A 112 7.81 -10.25 -12.09
CA ALA A 112 9.13 -10.38 -11.48
C ALA A 112 9.99 -9.12 -11.75
N ALA A 113 9.95 -8.58 -12.96
CA ALA A 113 10.63 -7.33 -13.29
C ALA A 113 9.99 -6.12 -12.56
N ALA A 114 8.68 -6.14 -12.32
CA ALA A 114 7.97 -5.09 -11.59
C ALA A 114 8.46 -4.95 -10.13
N ALA A 115 8.98 -6.02 -9.51
CA ALA A 115 9.55 -5.99 -8.16
C ALA A 115 10.75 -5.04 -8.02
N ALA A 116 11.45 -4.73 -9.13
CA ALA A 116 12.55 -3.75 -9.13
C ALA A 116 12.08 -2.31 -8.85
N LEU A 117 10.80 -2.01 -9.01
CA LEU A 117 10.20 -0.71 -8.67
C LEU A 117 9.88 -0.59 -7.17
N GLY A 118 9.52 -1.70 -6.53
CA GLY A 118 9.19 -1.78 -5.11
C GLY A 118 8.49 -3.10 -4.78
N ALA A 119 8.64 -3.55 -3.54
CA ALA A 119 8.16 -4.86 -3.09
C ALA A 119 6.63 -5.05 -3.22
N ASP A 120 5.84 -3.99 -3.07
CA ASP A 120 4.37 -4.06 -3.20
C ASP A 120 3.88 -3.96 -4.66
N VAL A 121 4.75 -3.58 -5.63
CA VAL A 121 4.35 -3.39 -7.03
C VAL A 121 3.87 -4.69 -7.68
N PRO A 122 4.49 -5.86 -7.45
CA PRO A 122 3.99 -7.14 -7.94
C PRO A 122 2.54 -7.42 -7.53
N PHE A 123 2.21 -7.23 -6.23
CA PHE A 123 0.83 -7.39 -5.76
C PHE A 123 -0.11 -6.36 -6.41
N CYS A 124 0.27 -5.09 -6.46
CA CYS A 124 -0.55 -4.04 -7.07
C CYS A 124 -0.76 -4.23 -8.57
N LEU A 125 0.19 -4.85 -9.28
CA LEU A 125 0.08 -5.17 -10.70
C LEU A 125 -0.99 -6.26 -10.94
N ARG A 126 -1.02 -7.27 -10.09
CA ARG A 126 -2.00 -8.34 -10.15
C ARG A 126 -3.35 -7.92 -9.58
N GLY A 127 -3.36 -7.33 -8.40
CA GLY A 127 -4.56 -6.98 -7.64
C GLY A 127 -5.24 -8.18 -6.97
N GLY A 128 -6.47 -7.95 -6.50
CA GLY A 128 -7.32 -8.96 -5.87
C GLY A 128 -6.91 -9.31 -4.45
N ARG A 129 -6.78 -10.60 -4.16
CA ARG A 129 -6.38 -11.15 -2.85
C ARG A 129 -5.24 -12.14 -3.02
N ALA A 130 -4.19 -12.02 -2.21
CA ALA A 130 -3.05 -12.93 -2.24
C ALA A 130 -2.42 -13.13 -0.86
N ARG A 131 -1.83 -14.31 -0.65
CA ARG A 131 -0.75 -14.48 0.33
C ARG A 131 0.54 -13.99 -0.31
N VAL A 132 1.25 -13.15 0.40
CA VAL A 132 2.46 -12.47 -0.07
C VAL A 132 3.62 -12.90 0.82
N THR A 133 4.67 -13.44 0.20
CA THR A 133 5.86 -13.95 0.90
C THR A 133 7.14 -13.37 0.30
N GLY A 134 8.32 -13.87 0.71
CA GLY A 134 9.59 -13.28 0.34
C GLY A 134 9.78 -11.94 1.04
N ILE A 135 10.27 -10.93 0.32
CA ILE A 135 10.33 -9.53 0.79
C ILE A 135 9.08 -8.73 0.41
N GLY A 136 8.05 -9.37 -0.19
CA GLY A 136 6.81 -8.81 -0.71
C GLY A 136 6.55 -9.12 -2.20
N GLU A 137 7.46 -9.86 -2.85
CA GLU A 137 7.44 -10.13 -4.29
C GLU A 137 6.83 -11.48 -4.67
N GLU A 138 6.77 -12.44 -3.76
CA GLU A 138 6.22 -13.75 -4.01
C GLU A 138 4.71 -13.76 -3.75
N LEU A 139 3.93 -14.08 -4.78
CA LEU A 139 2.47 -14.00 -4.72
C LEU A 139 1.83 -15.39 -4.88
N ALA A 140 1.05 -15.80 -3.91
CA ALA A 140 0.15 -16.94 -4.01
C ALA A 140 -1.30 -16.41 -4.02
N PRO A 141 -1.99 -16.40 -5.18
CA PRO A 141 -3.34 -15.88 -5.28
C PRO A 141 -4.31 -16.64 -4.38
N LEU A 142 -5.24 -15.90 -3.81
CA LEU A 142 -6.34 -16.44 -3.01
C LEU A 142 -7.68 -16.09 -3.67
N PRO A 143 -8.72 -16.91 -3.47
CA PRO A 143 -10.05 -16.59 -3.95
C PRO A 143 -10.50 -15.21 -3.43
N HIS A 144 -11.17 -14.45 -4.30
CA HIS A 144 -11.80 -13.19 -3.89
C HIS A 144 -12.86 -13.45 -2.83
N VAL A 145 -12.91 -12.57 -1.85
CA VAL A 145 -13.93 -12.56 -0.79
C VAL A 145 -14.39 -11.13 -0.63
N ASP A 146 -15.71 -10.90 -0.72
CA ASP A 146 -16.31 -9.61 -0.46
C ASP A 146 -16.16 -9.26 1.03
N ARG A 147 -15.32 -8.27 1.32
CA ARG A 147 -15.10 -7.75 2.66
C ARG A 147 -15.26 -6.23 2.65
N THR A 148 -15.73 -5.71 3.76
CA THR A 148 -15.83 -4.26 4.00
C THR A 148 -14.92 -3.90 5.16
N PHE A 149 -14.19 -2.80 5.01
CA PHE A 149 -13.32 -2.27 6.05
C PHE A 149 -13.62 -0.80 6.29
N THR A 150 -13.36 -0.34 7.49
CA THR A 150 -13.32 1.09 7.82
C THR A 150 -11.88 1.47 8.12
N LEU A 151 -11.38 2.44 7.36
CA LEU A 151 -10.01 2.94 7.45
C LEU A 151 -9.99 4.27 8.21
N LEU A 152 -9.06 4.41 9.14
CA LEU A 152 -8.74 5.69 9.79
C LEU A 152 -7.26 6.01 9.56
N THR A 153 -7.00 6.98 8.68
CA THR A 153 -5.64 7.39 8.31
C THR A 153 -5.27 8.67 9.04
N PRO A 154 -4.31 8.61 9.99
CA PRO A 154 -3.77 9.80 10.64
C PRO A 154 -3.04 10.72 9.65
N PRO A 155 -2.96 12.04 9.91
CA PRO A 155 -2.11 12.95 9.13
C PRO A 155 -0.63 12.81 9.53
N ILE A 156 -0.19 11.59 9.76
CA ILE A 156 1.16 11.21 10.20
C ILE A 156 1.63 10.13 9.23
N GLY A 157 2.75 10.35 8.56
CA GLY A 157 3.39 9.31 7.73
C GLY A 157 4.30 8.43 8.57
N CYS A 158 4.38 7.14 8.22
CA CYS A 158 5.36 6.22 8.75
C CYS A 158 6.37 5.84 7.67
N SER A 159 7.64 6.02 7.99
CA SER A 159 8.73 5.55 7.13
C SER A 159 8.90 4.04 7.28
N THR A 160 8.58 3.27 6.25
CA THR A 160 8.71 1.81 6.27
C THR A 160 10.10 1.35 6.72
N PRO A 161 11.22 1.91 6.19
CA PRO A 161 12.55 1.53 6.66
C PRO A 161 12.81 1.84 8.14
N GLU A 162 12.21 2.90 8.68
CA GLU A 162 12.36 3.23 10.11
C GLU A 162 11.58 2.27 10.99
N VAL A 163 10.39 1.85 10.57
CA VAL A 163 9.58 0.88 11.31
C VAL A 163 10.26 -0.48 11.36
N TYR A 164 10.84 -0.98 10.25
CA TYR A 164 11.60 -2.23 10.26
C TYR A 164 12.85 -2.16 11.14
N ARG A 165 13.61 -1.05 11.08
CA ARG A 165 14.77 -0.84 12.00
C ARG A 165 14.35 -0.80 13.47
N ALA A 166 13.21 -0.19 13.78
CA ALA A 166 12.66 -0.19 15.13
C ALA A 166 12.23 -1.60 15.57
N TRP A 167 11.66 -2.41 14.66
CA TRP A 167 11.33 -3.80 14.95
C TRP A 167 12.56 -4.64 15.30
N ASP A 168 13.66 -4.47 14.55
CA ASP A 168 14.96 -5.11 14.87
C ASP A 168 15.46 -4.67 16.25
N ALA A 169 15.42 -3.36 16.53
CA ALA A 169 15.88 -2.78 17.81
C ALA A 169 15.06 -3.25 19.01
N LEU A 170 13.78 -3.60 18.80
CA LEU A 170 12.90 -4.19 19.82
C LEU A 170 13.21 -5.68 20.10
N GLY A 171 14.16 -6.29 19.38
CA GLY A 171 14.49 -7.70 19.49
C GLY A 171 13.55 -8.61 18.68
N ALA A 172 13.05 -8.12 17.57
CA ALA A 172 12.24 -8.88 16.62
C ALA A 172 10.96 -9.50 17.24
N PRO A 173 10.08 -8.72 17.88
CA PRO A 173 8.93 -9.27 18.59
C PRO A 173 7.86 -9.76 17.63
N SER A 174 7.21 -10.89 17.96
CA SER A 174 5.91 -11.22 17.38
C SER A 174 4.81 -10.45 18.11
N ALA A 175 3.94 -9.77 17.37
CA ALA A 175 2.81 -9.07 17.96
C ALA A 175 1.70 -10.03 18.39
N ALA A 176 0.94 -9.65 19.43
CA ALA A 176 -0.27 -10.37 19.83
C ALA A 176 -1.38 -10.26 18.77
N GLY A 177 -1.43 -9.11 18.05
CA GLY A 177 -2.33 -8.86 16.93
C GLY A 177 -1.81 -9.46 15.62
N PRO A 178 -2.52 -9.23 14.50
CA PRO A 178 -2.18 -9.82 13.20
C PRO A 178 -1.00 -9.14 12.47
N ASN A 179 -0.40 -8.09 13.02
CA ASN A 179 0.68 -7.35 12.39
C ASN A 179 1.90 -7.20 13.32
N ASP A 180 3.01 -7.87 13.00
CA ASP A 180 4.24 -7.84 13.80
C ASP A 180 4.94 -6.46 13.83
N LEU A 181 4.62 -5.58 12.87
CA LEU A 181 5.19 -4.23 12.82
C LEU A 181 4.47 -3.22 13.75
N GLU A 182 3.31 -3.57 14.31
CA GLU A 182 2.54 -2.63 15.14
C GLU A 182 3.33 -2.06 16.33
N PRO A 183 4.03 -2.87 17.16
CA PRO A 183 4.83 -2.34 18.26
C PRO A 183 5.92 -1.37 17.80
N ALA A 184 6.58 -1.68 16.69
CA ALA A 184 7.63 -0.85 16.13
C ALA A 184 7.09 0.46 15.54
N ALA A 185 5.95 0.42 14.85
CA ALA A 185 5.30 1.62 14.34
C ALA A 185 4.86 2.56 15.47
N LEU A 186 4.34 2.02 16.58
CA LEU A 186 4.00 2.79 17.77
C LEU A 186 5.24 3.38 18.46
N GLN A 187 6.41 2.75 18.37
CA GLN A 187 7.66 3.32 18.85
C GLN A 187 8.15 4.47 17.97
N VAL A 188 8.07 4.31 16.64
CA VAL A 188 8.48 5.35 15.67
C VAL A 188 7.54 6.56 15.72
N ALA A 189 6.24 6.31 15.83
CA ALA A 189 5.20 7.33 15.84
C ALA A 189 4.20 7.09 16.98
N PRO A 190 4.52 7.46 18.24
CA PRO A 190 3.68 7.18 19.41
C PRO A 190 2.25 7.77 19.31
N ALA A 191 2.09 8.85 18.55
CA ALA A 191 0.79 9.48 18.32
C ALA A 191 -0.21 8.56 17.58
N LEU A 192 0.25 7.49 16.92
CA LEU A 192 -0.61 6.48 16.29
C LEU A 192 -1.53 5.78 17.31
N ALA A 193 -1.12 5.65 18.57
CA ALA A 193 -1.91 5.01 19.61
C ALA A 193 -3.28 5.69 19.81
N ALA A 194 -3.31 7.02 19.84
CA ALA A 194 -4.56 7.78 19.99
C ALA A 194 -5.53 7.56 18.83
N TRP A 195 -5.02 7.33 17.61
CA TRP A 195 -5.85 7.06 16.43
C TRP A 195 -6.38 5.62 16.44
N ARG A 196 -5.56 4.66 16.89
CA ARG A 196 -6.00 3.29 17.16
C ARG A 196 -7.15 3.29 18.14
N ASP A 197 -6.95 3.92 19.30
CA ASP A 197 -7.92 3.92 20.40
C ASP A 197 -9.23 4.60 19.95
N ARG A 198 -9.15 5.72 19.22
CA ARG A 198 -10.31 6.39 18.62
C ARG A 198 -11.12 5.47 17.69
N LEU A 199 -10.44 4.72 16.79
CA LEU A 199 -11.13 3.78 15.89
C LEU A 199 -11.73 2.62 16.69
N GLY A 200 -11.02 2.13 17.72
CA GLY A 200 -11.50 1.08 18.61
C GLY A 200 -12.75 1.48 19.38
N GLU A 201 -12.76 2.68 19.96
CA GLU A 201 -13.92 3.23 20.66
C GLU A 201 -15.13 3.42 19.75
N ALA A 202 -14.91 3.96 18.53
CA ALA A 202 -15.98 4.22 17.59
C ALA A 202 -16.58 2.95 16.96
N SER A 203 -15.80 1.88 16.81
CA SER A 203 -16.23 0.63 16.17
C SER A 203 -16.58 -0.49 17.15
N GLY A 204 -16.10 -0.42 18.39
CA GLY A 204 -16.17 -1.52 19.35
C GLY A 204 -15.28 -2.72 19.01
N GLN A 205 -14.31 -2.56 18.09
CA GLN A 205 -13.42 -3.61 17.64
C GLN A 205 -11.96 -3.29 17.98
N VAL A 206 -11.07 -4.27 17.85
CA VAL A 206 -9.62 -4.06 17.97
C VAL A 206 -9.07 -3.65 16.60
N PRO A 207 -8.59 -2.40 16.43
CA PRO A 207 -8.04 -1.95 15.16
C PRO A 207 -6.72 -2.66 14.83
N VAL A 208 -6.46 -2.81 13.55
CA VAL A 208 -5.26 -3.40 12.99
C VAL A 208 -4.50 -2.34 12.21
N LEU A 209 -3.17 -2.32 12.35
CA LEU A 209 -2.31 -1.43 11.57
C LEU A 209 -2.11 -1.98 10.14
N ALA A 210 -2.27 -1.14 9.12
CA ALA A 210 -2.06 -1.50 7.72
C ALA A 210 -0.56 -1.47 7.36
N GLY A 211 0.07 -2.65 7.25
CA GLY A 211 1.51 -2.75 6.94
C GLY A 211 2.37 -2.03 7.99
N SER A 212 3.28 -1.16 7.55
CA SER A 212 4.10 -0.33 8.44
C SER A 212 3.39 0.92 8.98
N GLY A 213 2.11 1.10 8.65
CA GLY A 213 1.31 2.27 9.03
C GLY A 213 1.42 3.41 7.98
N SER A 214 0.69 4.49 8.24
CA SER A 214 0.06 4.94 9.49
C SER A 214 -1.44 4.56 9.63
N THR A 215 -2.09 4.00 8.61
CA THR A 215 -3.53 3.70 8.62
C THR A 215 -3.86 2.58 9.60
N TRP A 216 -4.93 2.79 10.38
CA TRP A 216 -5.60 1.77 11.16
C TRP A 216 -6.87 1.33 10.44
N PHE A 217 -7.24 0.06 10.59
CA PHE A 217 -8.50 -0.43 10.04
C PHE A 217 -9.20 -1.42 10.97
N VAL A 218 -10.49 -1.53 10.77
CA VAL A 218 -11.35 -2.58 11.33
C VAL A 218 -12.19 -3.20 10.22
N GLU A 219 -12.63 -4.43 10.37
CA GLU A 219 -13.58 -5.05 9.45
C GLU A 219 -15.00 -4.59 9.79
N GLY A 220 -15.78 -4.24 8.75
CA GLY A 220 -17.13 -3.71 8.86
C GLY A 220 -17.26 -2.26 8.40
N ALA A 221 -18.51 -1.77 8.37
CA ALA A 221 -18.88 -0.42 7.92
C ALA A 221 -19.21 0.47 9.14
N PHE A 222 -18.33 1.38 9.46
CA PHE A 222 -18.47 2.38 10.52
C PHE A 222 -18.21 3.79 9.94
N PRO A 223 -19.15 4.35 9.17
CA PRO A 223 -18.93 5.59 8.40
C PRO A 223 -18.60 6.81 9.27
N ASP A 224 -19.04 6.82 10.53
CA ASP A 224 -18.72 7.90 11.48
C ASP A 224 -17.30 7.77 12.06
N ALA A 225 -16.65 6.61 11.92
CA ALA A 225 -15.30 6.34 12.42
C ALA A 225 -14.19 6.58 11.38
N GLY A 226 -14.52 6.50 10.08
CA GLY A 226 -13.51 6.63 9.02
C GLY A 226 -14.07 6.37 7.62
N VAL A 227 -13.16 6.14 6.68
CA VAL A 227 -13.51 5.86 5.28
C VAL A 227 -13.87 4.39 5.13
N VAL A 228 -15.09 4.12 4.69
CA VAL A 228 -15.57 2.76 4.41
C VAL A 228 -15.13 2.35 3.00
N VAL A 229 -14.46 1.21 2.89
CA VAL A 229 -13.94 0.64 1.64
C VAL A 229 -14.34 -0.83 1.50
N ARG A 230 -14.31 -1.33 0.28
CA ARG A 230 -14.61 -2.73 -0.05
C ARG A 230 -13.47 -3.35 -0.82
N THR A 231 -13.31 -4.66 -0.67
CA THR A 231 -12.40 -5.42 -1.51
C THR A 231 -12.85 -5.39 -2.97
N VAL A 232 -11.86 -5.33 -3.87
CA VAL A 232 -12.08 -5.44 -5.32
C VAL A 232 -11.35 -6.67 -5.87
N PRO A 233 -11.88 -7.31 -6.93
CA PRO A 233 -11.21 -8.45 -7.56
C PRO A 233 -9.88 -8.07 -8.21
N GLU A 234 -9.21 -9.05 -8.81
CA GLU A 234 -8.01 -8.80 -9.63
C GLU A 234 -8.28 -7.71 -10.68
N ALA A 235 -7.24 -6.94 -10.97
CA ALA A 235 -7.33 -5.95 -12.05
C ALA A 235 -7.60 -6.67 -13.38
N PRO A 236 -8.47 -6.12 -14.24
CA PRO A 236 -8.77 -6.70 -15.54
C PRO A 236 -7.56 -6.71 -16.47
#